data_a054842e839453bff63c34fb60980094
#
_entry.id   a054842e839453bff63c34fb60980094
#
_cell.length_a   1.000
_cell.length_b   1.000
_cell.length_c   1.000
_cell.angle_alpha   90.00
_cell.angle_beta   90.00
_cell.angle_gamma   90.00
#
_symmetry.space_group_name_H-M   'P 1'
#
loop_
_entity.id
_entity.type
_entity.pdbx_description
1 polymer ?
#
loop_
_entity_poly.entity_id
_entity_poly.type
_entity_poly.pdbx_seq_one_letter_code
_entity_poly.pdbx_strand_id
1 'polypeptide(L)'
;MPTANPTPAGLASPPFCEEDYLRFSRLVAERFGLFFPEKRRNELEFGVRQAFLASTCPDFNSYFAVLNDSENGPLELERLVNHLTIGETHFFRDSGQFDALANYVLPGIIIRRRTTRTIRIWSAGCASGEEPYSIAMLLRDLVPDIDSWTIMIYGTDVNTRYLEWAKRGVYGQRSFREARAFTYRDRFFKQVNNQYHLHPSIRRMVTFGQLNLAEDRYPSYETNTMFMDLILCRNVTIYFPESVTRRVIQRFYQSLCPGGWLVVGHSEHSLGTYQRFHTHNFPNAILYQRPLEDTPAAQERPAPPEAARLPARSGAGLSPKAAADNSKMEVRVEQRKPDPISRRYRRGRTTGLLVLPSLAVKSVPASQPANAIEEAQSLLASGHADQARDLLKRWIDQHPDDGKA
;
A
#
# COMPACT_ATOMS: atom_id res chain seq x y z
N MET A 1 0.93 17.52 35.30
CA MET A 1 2.03 18.24 34.65
C MET A 1 3.32 17.58 35.10
N PRO A 2 4.04 16.80 34.26
CA PRO A 2 5.40 16.41 34.60
C PRO A 2 6.33 17.56 34.27
N THR A 3 7.12 17.93 35.24
CA THR A 3 8.14 18.97 35.19
C THR A 3 9.13 18.67 34.07
N ALA A 4 9.30 19.64 33.17
CA ALA A 4 10.36 19.62 32.17
C ALA A 4 11.72 19.59 32.89
N ASN A 5 12.53 18.58 32.58
CA ASN A 5 13.93 18.59 32.95
C ASN A 5 14.61 19.80 32.31
N PRO A 6 15.43 20.57 33.02
CA PRO A 6 16.14 21.70 32.44
C PRO A 6 17.11 21.20 31.38
N THR A 7 16.97 21.70 30.17
CA THR A 7 17.96 21.59 29.10
C THR A 7 19.31 22.18 29.65
N PRO A 8 20.42 21.45 29.54
CA PRO A 8 21.72 22.02 29.90
C PRO A 8 22.01 23.19 28.97
N ALA A 9 22.26 24.36 29.60
CA ALA A 9 22.51 25.60 28.91
C ALA A 9 23.80 25.52 28.07
N GLY A 10 23.70 25.83 26.77
CA GLY A 10 24.74 26.57 26.07
C GLY A 10 25.86 25.80 25.40
N LEU A 11 25.65 24.56 24.90
CA LEU A 11 26.51 24.03 23.83
C LEU A 11 25.82 24.26 22.50
N ALA A 12 26.28 25.24 21.73
CA ALA A 12 25.87 25.36 20.32
C ALA A 12 26.17 24.01 19.63
N SER A 13 25.14 23.38 19.08
CA SER A 13 25.36 22.13 18.34
C SER A 13 26.47 22.33 17.32
N PRO A 14 27.45 21.40 17.21
CA PRO A 14 28.53 21.53 16.25
C PRO A 14 28.00 21.74 14.83
N PRO A 15 28.69 22.47 13.95
CA PRO A 15 28.26 22.64 12.57
C PRO A 15 28.24 21.28 11.87
N PHE A 16 27.18 21.02 11.10
CA PHE A 16 27.03 19.82 10.28
C PHE A 16 27.64 20.12 8.91
N CYS A 17 28.84 19.58 8.66
CA CYS A 17 29.60 19.89 7.45
C CYS A 17 29.24 18.96 6.27
N GLU A 18 29.87 19.18 5.10
CA GLU A 18 29.71 18.35 3.92
C GLU A 18 30.13 16.88 4.16
N GLU A 19 31.24 16.71 4.88
CA GLU A 19 31.71 15.36 5.22
C GLU A 19 30.72 14.60 6.11
N ASP A 20 30.09 15.30 7.07
CA ASP A 20 29.03 14.73 7.90
C ASP A 20 27.86 14.27 7.05
N TYR A 21 27.37 15.12 6.13
CA TYR A 21 26.30 14.74 5.22
C TYR A 21 26.64 13.49 4.43
N LEU A 22 27.81 13.42 3.81
CA LEU A 22 28.21 12.28 2.99
C LEU A 22 28.32 10.98 3.79
N ARG A 23 28.93 11.01 4.97
CA ARG A 23 29.11 9.80 5.79
C ARG A 23 27.81 9.31 6.41
N PHE A 24 26.97 10.21 6.97
CA PHE A 24 25.67 9.82 7.52
C PHE A 24 24.70 9.37 6.43
N SER A 25 24.67 10.03 5.27
CA SER A 25 23.85 9.61 4.13
C SER A 25 24.22 8.20 3.66
N ARG A 26 25.54 7.90 3.57
CA ARG A 26 26.02 6.56 3.21
C ARG A 26 25.63 5.52 4.28
N LEU A 27 25.89 5.81 5.54
CA LEU A 27 25.52 4.90 6.65
C LEU A 27 24.04 4.55 6.64
N VAL A 28 23.18 5.55 6.50
CA VAL A 28 21.73 5.37 6.52
C VAL A 28 21.24 4.60 5.29
N ALA A 29 21.86 4.84 4.12
CA ALA A 29 21.56 4.08 2.90
C ALA A 29 21.98 2.60 3.02
N GLU A 30 23.14 2.32 3.58
CA GLU A 30 23.66 0.96 3.79
C GLU A 30 22.84 0.18 4.83
N ARG A 31 22.52 0.82 5.96
CA ARG A 31 21.83 0.16 7.08
C ARG A 31 20.33 0.02 6.89
N PHE A 32 19.69 1.03 6.31
CA PHE A 32 18.22 1.11 6.27
C PHE A 32 17.65 1.23 4.85
N GLY A 33 18.52 1.32 3.83
CA GLY A 33 18.08 1.56 2.45
C GLY A 33 17.50 2.96 2.21
N LEU A 34 17.55 3.86 3.18
CA LEU A 34 16.97 5.20 3.07
C LEU A 34 17.89 6.13 2.27
N PHE A 35 17.34 6.75 1.24
CA PHE A 35 18.08 7.62 0.34
C PHE A 35 17.77 9.09 0.60
N PHE A 36 18.80 9.86 0.93
CA PHE A 36 18.76 11.29 1.14
C PHE A 36 19.62 12.00 0.09
N PRO A 37 19.05 12.33 -1.10
CA PRO A 37 19.75 13.15 -2.09
C PRO A 37 19.98 14.58 -1.55
N GLU A 38 20.84 15.37 -2.21
CA GLU A 38 21.21 16.73 -1.78
C GLU A 38 19.98 17.61 -1.47
N LYS A 39 18.93 17.51 -2.28
CA LYS A 39 17.67 18.25 -2.04
C LYS A 39 16.97 17.89 -0.72
N ARG A 40 17.31 16.76 -0.09
CA ARG A 40 16.80 16.29 1.21
C ARG A 40 17.84 16.32 2.31
N ARG A 41 18.97 17.01 2.09
CA ARG A 41 20.06 17.16 3.06
C ARG A 41 19.58 17.69 4.40
N ASN A 42 18.74 18.73 4.38
CA ASN A 42 18.22 19.33 5.61
C ASN A 42 17.38 18.35 6.45
N GLU A 43 16.69 17.40 5.80
CA GLU A 43 15.93 16.36 6.52
C GLU A 43 16.87 15.38 7.21
N LEU A 44 17.94 14.95 6.53
CA LEU A 44 18.96 14.10 7.11
C LEU A 44 19.66 14.81 8.28
N GLU A 45 20.13 16.04 8.06
CA GLU A 45 20.77 16.85 9.10
C GLU A 45 19.89 17.00 10.33
N PHE A 46 18.60 17.35 10.13
CA PHE A 46 17.66 17.49 11.22
C PHE A 46 17.54 16.19 12.03
N GLY A 47 17.31 15.06 11.35
CA GLY A 47 17.18 13.76 12.01
C GLY A 47 18.45 13.33 12.76
N VAL A 48 19.62 13.51 12.14
CA VAL A 48 20.91 13.23 12.78
C VAL A 48 21.13 14.12 14.01
N ARG A 49 20.82 15.41 13.93
CA ARG A 49 20.90 16.33 15.07
C ARG A 49 20.00 15.92 16.22
N GLN A 50 18.75 15.53 15.93
CA GLN A 50 17.82 15.07 16.97
C GLN A 50 18.34 13.81 17.67
N ALA A 51 18.88 12.86 16.94
CA ALA A 51 19.45 11.65 17.51
C ALA A 51 20.75 11.95 18.29
N PHE A 52 21.64 12.79 17.74
CA PHE A 52 22.85 13.25 18.40
C PHE A 52 22.57 13.96 19.74
N LEU A 53 21.59 14.87 19.78
CA LEU A 53 21.21 15.57 21.01
C LEU A 53 20.65 14.65 22.10
N ALA A 54 20.12 13.51 21.72
CA ALA A 54 19.67 12.47 22.65
C ALA A 54 20.79 11.52 23.10
N SER A 55 21.97 11.60 22.46
CA SER A 55 23.17 10.82 22.82
C SER A 55 24.01 11.58 23.85
N THR A 56 25.04 10.92 24.40
CA THR A 56 26.03 11.52 25.31
C THR A 56 27.30 11.91 24.57
N CYS A 57 27.33 11.88 23.24
CA CYS A 57 28.51 12.16 22.45
C CYS A 57 28.84 13.67 22.41
N PRO A 58 30.11 14.07 22.44
CA PRO A 58 30.51 15.48 22.43
C PRO A 58 30.44 16.12 21.04
N ASP A 59 30.55 15.32 19.96
CA ASP A 59 30.59 15.78 18.59
C ASP A 59 30.09 14.71 17.62
N PHE A 60 29.91 15.08 16.32
CA PHE A 60 29.42 14.15 15.28
C PHE A 60 30.43 13.06 14.95
N ASN A 61 31.73 13.24 15.18
CA ASN A 61 32.74 12.21 14.94
C ASN A 61 32.58 11.06 15.94
N SER A 62 32.49 11.43 17.22
CA SER A 62 32.24 10.48 18.30
C SER A 62 30.88 9.76 18.13
N TYR A 63 29.83 10.50 17.73
CA TYR A 63 28.53 9.92 17.48
C TYR A 63 28.57 8.93 16.30
N PHE A 64 29.25 9.29 15.20
CA PHE A 64 29.42 8.38 14.07
C PHE A 64 30.23 7.12 14.43
N ALA A 65 31.24 7.25 15.28
CA ALA A 65 31.98 6.10 15.80
C ALA A 65 31.09 5.16 16.61
N VAL A 66 30.23 5.71 17.50
CA VAL A 66 29.27 4.91 18.28
C VAL A 66 28.28 4.20 17.38
N LEU A 67 27.76 4.83 16.32
CA LEU A 67 26.85 4.18 15.36
C LEU A 67 27.47 2.97 14.63
N ASN A 68 28.81 2.92 14.54
CA ASN A 68 29.54 1.81 13.93
C ASN A 68 30.13 0.82 14.96
N ASP A 69 29.91 1.07 16.25
CA ASP A 69 30.34 0.17 17.32
C ASP A 69 29.49 -1.11 17.31
N SER A 70 30.13 -2.26 17.59
CA SER A 70 29.45 -3.56 17.54
C SER A 70 28.48 -3.80 18.70
N GLU A 71 28.71 -3.16 19.84
CA GLU A 71 27.94 -3.36 21.06
C GLU A 71 26.83 -2.31 21.21
N ASN A 72 27.18 -1.02 21.09
CA ASN A 72 26.28 0.10 21.31
C ASN A 72 25.60 0.58 20.02
N GLY A 73 26.19 0.31 18.87
CA GLY A 73 25.72 0.76 17.56
C GLY A 73 24.29 0.34 17.22
N PRO A 74 23.86 -0.90 17.46
CA PRO A 74 22.49 -1.32 17.14
C PRO A 74 21.43 -0.45 17.82
N LEU A 75 21.58 -0.10 19.09
CA LEU A 75 20.63 0.74 19.82
C LEU A 75 20.65 2.20 19.33
N GLU A 76 21.84 2.73 19.05
CA GLU A 76 21.97 4.10 18.55
C GLU A 76 21.49 4.22 17.09
N LEU A 77 21.68 3.20 16.26
CA LEU A 77 21.10 3.12 14.91
C LEU A 77 19.55 3.09 14.96
N GLU A 78 18.99 2.35 15.91
CA GLU A 78 17.53 2.35 16.13
C GLU A 78 17.04 3.75 16.53
N ARG A 79 17.75 4.44 17.45
CA ARG A 79 17.42 5.82 17.81
C ARG A 79 17.52 6.77 16.62
N LEU A 80 18.57 6.62 15.81
CA LEU A 80 18.77 7.43 14.62
C LEU A 80 17.63 7.26 13.62
N VAL A 81 17.28 6.01 13.25
CA VAL A 81 16.21 5.76 12.25
C VAL A 81 14.85 6.24 12.73
N ASN A 82 14.61 6.22 14.04
CA ASN A 82 13.39 6.76 14.64
C ASN A 82 13.22 8.28 14.42
N HIS A 83 14.32 9.01 14.14
CA HIS A 83 14.29 10.43 13.80
C HIS A 83 14.33 10.71 12.29
N LEU A 84 14.67 9.71 11.47
CA LEU A 84 14.81 9.85 10.02
C LEU A 84 13.57 9.43 9.24
N THR A 85 12.68 8.65 9.85
CA THR A 85 11.50 8.13 9.18
C THR A 85 10.27 9.02 9.39
N ILE A 86 9.44 9.09 8.35
CA ILE A 86 8.20 9.88 8.34
C ILE A 86 7.03 8.89 8.50
N GLY A 87 6.27 9.03 9.59
CA GLY A 87 5.14 8.15 9.90
C GLY A 87 3.79 8.76 9.53
N GLU A 88 3.67 9.45 8.40
CA GLU A 88 2.40 10.00 7.98
C GLU A 88 1.46 8.90 7.48
N THR A 89 0.42 8.63 8.27
CA THR A 89 -0.61 7.64 7.96
C THR A 89 -1.97 8.09 8.51
N HIS A 90 -3.06 7.50 8.02
CA HIS A 90 -4.41 7.68 8.53
C HIS A 90 -5.29 6.50 8.14
N PHE A 91 -6.42 6.34 8.84
CA PHE A 91 -7.35 5.25 8.57
C PHE A 91 -7.93 5.33 7.16
N PHE A 92 -7.93 4.19 6.45
CA PHE A 92 -8.45 4.03 5.07
C PHE A 92 -7.80 4.96 4.05
N ARG A 93 -6.51 5.32 4.26
CA ARG A 93 -5.74 6.14 3.32
C ARG A 93 -5.83 5.57 1.90
N ASP A 94 -6.15 6.43 0.91
CA ASP A 94 -6.40 6.08 -0.50
C ASP A 94 -7.68 5.23 -0.67
N SER A 95 -8.82 5.91 -0.64
CA SER A 95 -10.16 5.30 -0.69
C SER A 95 -10.32 4.31 -1.85
N GLY A 96 -9.78 4.61 -3.05
CA GLY A 96 -9.85 3.71 -4.21
C GLY A 96 -9.17 2.35 -3.98
N GLN A 97 -8.01 2.34 -3.31
CA GLN A 97 -7.34 1.09 -2.96
C GLN A 97 -8.14 0.31 -1.91
N PHE A 98 -8.70 0.99 -0.90
CA PHE A 98 -9.55 0.34 0.09
C PHE A 98 -10.90 -0.12 -0.48
N ASP A 99 -11.42 0.53 -1.52
CA ASP A 99 -12.59 0.05 -2.27
C ASP A 99 -12.26 -1.24 -3.04
N ALA A 100 -11.12 -1.31 -3.72
CA ALA A 100 -10.65 -2.51 -4.38
C ALA A 100 -10.41 -3.66 -3.38
N LEU A 101 -9.82 -3.36 -2.22
CA LEU A 101 -9.62 -4.34 -1.15
C LEU A 101 -10.95 -4.87 -0.60
N ALA A 102 -11.89 -4.00 -0.28
CA ALA A 102 -13.16 -4.37 0.33
C ALA A 102 -14.09 -5.13 -0.62
N ASN A 103 -14.11 -4.75 -1.91
CA ASN A 103 -15.08 -5.27 -2.85
C ASN A 103 -14.57 -6.46 -3.69
N TYR A 104 -13.23 -6.64 -3.79
CA TYR A 104 -12.64 -7.65 -4.68
C TYR A 104 -11.58 -8.52 -4.02
N VAL A 105 -10.54 -7.91 -3.46
CA VAL A 105 -9.37 -8.65 -2.99
C VAL A 105 -9.71 -9.50 -1.77
N LEU A 106 -10.25 -8.88 -0.71
CA LEU A 106 -10.60 -9.58 0.53
C LEU A 106 -11.70 -10.62 0.32
N PRO A 107 -12.81 -10.35 -0.39
CA PRO A 107 -13.79 -11.38 -0.73
C PRO A 107 -13.16 -12.57 -1.48
N GLY A 108 -12.31 -12.32 -2.47
CA GLY A 108 -11.60 -13.38 -3.19
C GLY A 108 -10.66 -14.21 -2.30
N ILE A 109 -9.96 -13.58 -1.36
CA ILE A 109 -9.13 -14.28 -0.37
C ILE A 109 -9.99 -15.12 0.58
N ILE A 110 -11.10 -14.58 1.08
CA ILE A 110 -12.03 -15.28 1.98
C ILE A 110 -12.56 -16.53 1.31
N ILE A 111 -13.05 -16.43 0.06
CA ILE A 111 -13.52 -17.58 -0.71
C ILE A 111 -12.42 -18.63 -0.86
N ARG A 112 -11.23 -18.24 -1.29
CA ARG A 112 -10.09 -19.15 -1.49
C ARG A 112 -9.67 -19.85 -0.20
N ARG A 113 -9.77 -19.16 0.93
CA ARG A 113 -9.34 -19.65 2.25
C ARG A 113 -10.47 -20.29 3.07
N ARG A 114 -11.66 -20.45 2.50
CA ARG A 114 -12.84 -20.93 3.23
C ARG A 114 -12.64 -22.30 3.90
N THR A 115 -11.95 -23.21 3.23
CA THR A 115 -11.67 -24.55 3.77
C THR A 115 -10.65 -24.51 4.92
N THR A 116 -9.58 -23.73 4.77
CA THR A 116 -8.53 -23.63 5.79
C THR A 116 -8.86 -22.66 6.91
N ARG A 117 -9.79 -21.73 6.67
CA ARG A 117 -10.16 -20.63 7.58
C ARG A 117 -8.95 -19.87 8.12
N THR A 118 -7.89 -19.73 7.30
CA THR A 118 -6.65 -19.08 7.69
C THR A 118 -6.30 -17.99 6.67
N ILE A 119 -6.19 -16.74 7.13
CA ILE A 119 -5.81 -15.59 6.31
C ILE A 119 -4.57 -14.93 6.93
N ARG A 120 -3.57 -14.67 6.10
CA ARG A 120 -2.31 -14.04 6.49
C ARG A 120 -2.11 -12.74 5.71
N ILE A 121 -2.02 -11.62 6.44
CA ILE A 121 -1.87 -10.28 5.88
C ILE A 121 -0.68 -9.59 6.50
N TRP A 122 0.11 -8.91 5.68
CA TRP A 122 1.26 -8.15 6.13
C TRP A 122 1.16 -6.69 5.67
N SER A 123 1.19 -5.76 6.62
CA SER A 123 1.34 -4.33 6.40
C SER A 123 2.81 -3.96 6.68
N ALA A 124 3.58 -3.76 5.63
CA ALA A 124 5.03 -3.50 5.66
C ALA A 124 5.30 -1.99 5.59
N GLY A 125 5.87 -1.42 6.63
CA GLY A 125 5.97 0.02 6.85
C GLY A 125 4.66 0.59 7.39
N CYS A 126 4.10 -0.03 8.45
CA CYS A 126 2.77 0.26 8.95
C CYS A 126 2.66 1.55 9.79
N ALA A 127 3.76 2.21 10.07
CA ALA A 127 3.85 3.39 10.93
C ALA A 127 3.06 3.20 12.27
N SER A 128 2.15 4.11 12.60
CA SER A 128 1.34 4.06 13.82
C SER A 128 0.12 3.12 13.76
N GLY A 129 0.03 2.26 12.75
CA GLY A 129 -0.89 1.11 12.72
C GLY A 129 -2.26 1.37 12.12
N GLU A 130 -2.56 2.55 11.60
CA GLU A 130 -3.86 2.86 10.99
C GLU A 130 -4.17 1.94 9.80
N GLU A 131 -3.16 1.57 8.99
CA GLU A 131 -3.35 0.68 7.84
C GLU A 131 -3.74 -0.75 8.25
N PRO A 132 -2.99 -1.49 9.06
CA PRO A 132 -3.37 -2.84 9.44
C PRO A 132 -4.67 -2.88 10.26
N TYR A 133 -4.97 -1.86 11.04
CA TYR A 133 -6.26 -1.78 11.73
C TYR A 133 -7.42 -1.49 10.78
N SER A 134 -7.21 -0.72 9.70
CA SER A 134 -8.22 -0.55 8.65
C SER A 134 -8.57 -1.87 7.99
N ILE A 135 -7.58 -2.72 7.72
CA ILE A 135 -7.80 -4.09 7.21
C ILE A 135 -8.55 -4.95 8.22
N ALA A 136 -8.16 -4.89 9.50
CA ALA A 136 -8.85 -5.65 10.57
C ALA A 136 -10.35 -5.29 10.66
N MET A 137 -10.67 -4.02 10.57
CA MET A 137 -12.06 -3.54 10.56
C MET A 137 -12.84 -4.01 9.32
N LEU A 138 -12.22 -3.99 8.12
CA LEU A 138 -12.85 -4.54 6.92
C LEU A 138 -13.13 -6.04 7.05
N LEU A 139 -12.16 -6.82 7.53
CA LEU A 139 -12.36 -8.26 7.71
C LEU A 139 -13.47 -8.56 8.72
N ARG A 140 -13.59 -7.75 9.78
CA ARG A 140 -14.69 -7.90 10.75
C ARG A 140 -16.06 -7.71 10.12
N ASP A 141 -16.16 -6.88 9.08
CA ASP A 141 -17.40 -6.67 8.32
C ASP A 141 -17.65 -7.76 7.27
N LEU A 142 -16.59 -8.26 6.64
CA LEU A 142 -16.69 -9.21 5.53
C LEU A 142 -16.82 -10.66 5.98
N VAL A 143 -16.41 -11.00 7.19
CA VAL A 143 -16.43 -12.36 7.74
C VAL A 143 -17.35 -12.42 8.96
N PRO A 144 -18.63 -12.79 8.80
CA PRO A 144 -19.60 -12.82 9.91
C PRO A 144 -19.16 -13.72 11.07
N ASP A 145 -18.56 -14.88 10.75
CA ASP A 145 -18.06 -15.88 11.69
C ASP A 145 -16.55 -15.76 11.97
N ILE A 146 -16.01 -14.52 11.93
CA ILE A 146 -14.57 -14.25 12.01
C ILE A 146 -13.87 -14.88 13.22
N ASP A 147 -14.59 -15.09 14.30
CA ASP A 147 -14.05 -15.71 15.52
C ASP A 147 -13.77 -17.22 15.33
N SER A 148 -14.27 -17.84 14.24
CA SER A 148 -13.95 -19.21 13.81
C SER A 148 -12.77 -19.28 12.82
N TRP A 149 -12.19 -18.12 12.44
CA TRP A 149 -11.07 -18.01 11.54
C TRP A 149 -9.76 -17.72 12.27
N THR A 150 -8.68 -18.24 11.74
CA THR A 150 -7.32 -17.83 12.14
C THR A 150 -6.88 -16.67 11.25
N ILE A 151 -7.10 -15.45 11.71
CA ILE A 151 -6.70 -14.25 10.99
C ILE A 151 -5.44 -13.67 11.63
N MET A 152 -4.37 -13.62 10.87
CA MET A 152 -3.12 -13.00 11.26
C MET A 152 -2.89 -11.74 10.41
N ILE A 153 -2.92 -10.59 11.06
CA ILE A 153 -2.51 -9.32 10.45
C ILE A 153 -1.22 -8.90 11.14
N TYR A 154 -0.14 -8.83 10.37
CA TYR A 154 1.18 -8.48 10.88
C TYR A 154 1.57 -7.09 10.38
N GLY A 155 1.74 -6.14 11.29
CA GLY A 155 2.23 -4.80 11.02
C GLY A 155 3.72 -4.70 11.35
N THR A 156 4.55 -4.29 10.39
CA THR A 156 5.97 -4.07 10.65
C THR A 156 6.40 -2.67 10.26
N ASP A 157 7.34 -2.14 11.02
CA ASP A 157 8.00 -0.88 10.70
C ASP A 157 9.45 -0.93 11.23
N VAL A 158 10.32 -0.13 10.66
CA VAL A 158 11.69 0.04 11.18
C VAL A 158 11.69 0.94 12.43
N ASN A 159 10.71 1.84 12.55
CA ASN A 159 10.57 2.79 13.63
C ASN A 159 9.81 2.19 14.83
N THR A 160 10.56 1.86 15.86
CA THR A 160 10.01 1.26 17.09
C THR A 160 9.07 2.19 17.84
N ARG A 161 9.25 3.52 17.78
CA ARG A 161 8.36 4.50 18.42
C ARG A 161 6.97 4.48 17.80
N TYR A 162 6.87 4.34 16.47
CA TYR A 162 5.58 4.20 15.80
C TYR A 162 4.90 2.89 16.16
N LEU A 163 5.65 1.80 16.25
CA LEU A 163 5.10 0.51 16.67
C LEU A 163 4.52 0.54 18.10
N GLU A 164 5.17 1.28 19.00
CA GLU A 164 4.61 1.48 20.36
C GLU A 164 3.31 2.30 20.33
N TRP A 165 3.18 3.27 19.43
CA TRP A 165 1.90 3.97 19.24
C TRP A 165 0.84 3.06 18.63
N ALA A 166 1.20 2.26 17.63
CA ALA A 166 0.32 1.27 17.03
C ALA A 166 -0.23 0.27 18.06
N LYS A 167 0.64 -0.30 18.91
CA LYS A 167 0.24 -1.24 19.97
C LYS A 167 -0.73 -0.63 20.97
N ARG A 168 -0.61 0.65 21.28
CA ARG A 168 -1.55 1.35 22.19
C ARG A 168 -2.94 1.46 21.59
N GLY A 169 -3.06 1.65 20.27
CA GLY A 169 -4.34 1.78 19.58
C GLY A 169 -5.13 3.02 20.01
N VAL A 170 -4.44 4.14 20.25
CA VAL A 170 -5.03 5.41 20.68
C VAL A 170 -4.66 6.49 19.67
N TYR A 171 -5.67 7.13 19.09
CA TYR A 171 -5.52 8.01 17.95
C TYR A 171 -6.16 9.39 18.17
N GLY A 172 -5.59 10.40 17.53
CA GLY A 172 -6.19 11.75 17.48
C GLY A 172 -7.13 11.93 16.29
N GLN A 173 -7.81 13.07 16.23
CA GLN A 173 -8.70 13.43 15.13
C GLN A 173 -8.02 13.37 13.75
N ARG A 174 -6.72 13.66 13.67
CA ARG A 174 -5.95 13.69 12.42
C ARG A 174 -5.83 12.33 11.73
N SER A 175 -6.01 11.23 12.46
CA SER A 175 -6.01 9.87 11.89
C SER A 175 -7.30 9.53 11.15
N PHE A 176 -8.35 10.38 11.22
CA PHE A 176 -9.64 10.17 10.57
C PHE A 176 -9.88 11.31 9.56
N ARG A 177 -9.53 11.08 8.30
CA ARG A 177 -9.63 12.06 7.21
C ARG A 177 -10.62 11.60 6.12
N GLU A 178 -10.71 10.30 5.89
CA GLU A 178 -11.56 9.69 4.87
C GLU A 178 -13.00 9.52 5.37
N ALA A 179 -13.98 9.66 4.47
CA ALA A 179 -15.39 9.48 4.81
C ALA A 179 -15.68 8.11 5.44
N ARG A 180 -15.08 7.05 4.89
CA ARG A 180 -15.14 5.70 5.45
C ARG A 180 -14.60 5.64 6.88
N ALA A 181 -13.51 6.34 7.17
CA ALA A 181 -12.89 6.36 8.48
C ALA A 181 -13.84 6.86 9.58
N PHE A 182 -14.72 7.83 9.30
CA PHE A 182 -15.70 8.32 10.27
C PHE A 182 -16.72 7.23 10.65
N THR A 183 -17.25 6.50 9.65
CA THR A 183 -18.19 5.40 9.89
C THR A 183 -17.56 4.30 10.77
N TYR A 184 -16.33 3.92 10.49
CA TYR A 184 -15.61 2.89 11.25
C TYR A 184 -15.18 3.40 12.63
N ARG A 185 -14.83 4.68 12.76
CA ARG A 185 -14.54 5.31 14.05
C ARG A 185 -15.72 5.18 15.01
N ASP A 186 -16.92 5.55 14.55
CA ASP A 186 -18.12 5.55 15.40
C ASP A 186 -18.53 4.12 15.84
N ARG A 187 -18.08 3.09 15.11
CA ARG A 187 -18.35 1.67 15.43
C ARG A 187 -17.27 1.00 16.29
N PHE A 188 -16.01 1.32 16.05
CA PHE A 188 -14.88 0.58 16.60
C PHE A 188 -13.98 1.39 17.53
N PHE A 189 -14.34 2.63 17.83
CA PHE A 189 -13.56 3.44 18.77
C PHE A 189 -14.45 4.03 19.84
N LYS A 190 -13.87 4.15 21.05
CA LYS A 190 -14.45 4.91 22.14
C LYS A 190 -13.71 6.22 22.28
N GLN A 191 -14.42 7.34 22.23
CA GLN A 191 -13.80 8.65 22.47
C GLN A 191 -13.63 8.88 23.96
N VAL A 192 -12.42 9.24 24.37
CA VAL A 192 -12.05 9.61 25.76
C VAL A 192 -11.10 10.78 25.69
N ASN A 193 -11.41 11.89 26.35
CA ASN A 193 -10.53 13.07 26.42
C ASN A 193 -9.94 13.52 25.07
N ASN A 194 -10.78 13.66 24.06
CA ASN A 194 -10.38 14.08 22.70
C ASN A 194 -9.47 13.09 21.95
N GLN A 195 -9.36 11.85 22.45
CA GLN A 195 -8.67 10.74 21.81
C GLN A 195 -9.65 9.60 21.50
N TYR A 196 -9.33 8.80 20.51
CA TYR A 196 -10.12 7.67 20.06
C TYR A 196 -9.38 6.36 20.38
N HIS A 197 -9.93 5.58 21.30
CA HIS A 197 -9.39 4.30 21.75
C HIS A 197 -10.01 3.18 20.93
N LEU A 198 -9.17 2.44 20.21
CA LEU A 198 -9.60 1.31 19.37
C LEU A 198 -10.17 0.17 20.23
N HIS A 199 -11.29 -0.38 19.79
CA HIS A 199 -11.95 -1.48 20.48
C HIS A 199 -11.03 -2.72 20.57
N PRO A 200 -10.96 -3.40 21.73
CA PRO A 200 -10.08 -4.55 21.93
C PRO A 200 -10.28 -5.70 20.91
N SER A 201 -11.51 -5.88 20.40
CA SER A 201 -11.80 -6.91 19.38
C SER A 201 -11.07 -6.70 18.06
N ILE A 202 -10.79 -5.44 17.70
CA ILE A 202 -9.99 -5.10 16.50
C ILE A 202 -8.50 -5.11 16.85
N ARG A 203 -8.14 -4.53 18.01
CA ARG A 203 -6.73 -4.42 18.42
C ARG A 203 -6.04 -5.79 18.50
N ARG A 204 -6.71 -6.83 19.02
CA ARG A 204 -6.17 -8.20 19.13
C ARG A 204 -5.95 -8.92 17.81
N MET A 205 -6.54 -8.42 16.69
CA MET A 205 -6.36 -9.03 15.38
C MET A 205 -5.02 -8.67 14.72
N VAL A 206 -4.31 -7.66 15.26
CA VAL A 206 -3.05 -7.17 14.70
C VAL A 206 -1.91 -7.40 15.67
N THR A 207 -0.83 -7.97 15.18
CA THR A 207 0.46 -8.07 15.89
C THR A 207 1.47 -7.14 15.23
N PHE A 208 2.39 -6.59 16.04
CA PHE A 208 3.40 -5.65 15.55
C PHE A 208 4.80 -6.13 15.86
N GLY A 209 5.71 -5.96 14.91
CA GLY A 209 7.13 -6.29 15.06
C GLY A 209 8.03 -5.35 14.30
N GLN A 210 9.25 -5.16 14.80
CA GLN A 210 10.26 -4.39 14.09
C GLN A 210 10.82 -5.19 12.92
N LEU A 211 10.86 -4.59 11.74
CA LEU A 211 11.49 -5.19 10.57
C LEU A 211 12.03 -4.11 9.65
N ASN A 212 13.31 -4.24 9.31
CA ASN A 212 13.95 -3.43 8.30
C ASN A 212 13.81 -4.12 6.92
N LEU A 213 13.07 -3.48 6.00
CA LEU A 213 12.83 -4.04 4.67
C LEU A 213 14.08 -4.07 3.78
N ALA A 214 15.12 -3.30 4.11
CA ALA A 214 16.39 -3.34 3.37
C ALA A 214 17.25 -4.57 3.69
N GLU A 215 17.02 -5.23 4.83
CA GLU A 215 17.75 -6.40 5.27
C GLU A 215 17.27 -7.71 4.62
N ASP A 216 18.16 -8.73 4.58
CA ASP A 216 17.90 -10.07 4.03
C ASP A 216 17.28 -11.02 5.08
N ARG A 217 16.33 -10.54 5.91
CA ARG A 217 15.71 -11.32 6.99
C ARG A 217 14.36 -11.90 6.63
N TYR A 218 13.83 -11.60 5.45
CA TYR A 218 12.54 -12.08 4.96
C TYR A 218 12.58 -12.43 3.47
N PRO A 219 11.73 -13.37 2.99
CA PRO A 219 10.75 -14.12 3.78
C PRO A 219 11.39 -15.15 4.70
N SER A 220 10.89 -15.29 5.92
CA SER A 220 11.30 -16.33 6.84
C SER A 220 10.19 -16.70 7.83
N TYR A 221 10.31 -17.88 8.45
CA TYR A 221 9.41 -18.27 9.54
C TYR A 221 9.67 -17.44 10.81
N GLU A 222 10.92 -17.08 11.07
CA GLU A 222 11.30 -16.26 12.24
C GLU A 222 10.66 -14.88 12.20
N THR A 223 10.62 -14.25 11.04
CA THR A 223 9.97 -12.95 10.86
C THR A 223 8.47 -13.06 10.59
N ASN A 224 7.92 -14.29 10.52
CA ASN A 224 6.52 -14.56 10.25
C ASN A 224 5.97 -13.94 8.95
N THR A 225 6.83 -13.83 7.92
CA THR A 225 6.55 -13.14 6.65
C THR A 225 6.34 -14.07 5.45
N MET A 226 6.17 -15.38 5.69
CA MET A 226 5.93 -16.37 4.63
C MET A 226 4.44 -16.61 4.39
N PHE A 227 4.11 -17.03 3.17
CA PHE A 227 2.78 -17.47 2.75
C PHE A 227 1.68 -16.42 2.99
N MET A 228 1.96 -15.18 2.64
CA MET A 228 1.01 -14.08 2.78
C MET A 228 -0.06 -14.12 1.69
N ASP A 229 -1.31 -13.92 2.05
CA ASP A 229 -2.42 -13.74 1.12
C ASP A 229 -2.47 -12.32 0.57
N LEU A 230 -2.05 -11.35 1.39
CA LEU A 230 -2.02 -9.94 1.06
C LEU A 230 -0.82 -9.27 1.72
N ILE A 231 -0.07 -8.49 0.94
CA ILE A 231 0.97 -7.59 1.44
C ILE A 231 0.58 -6.16 1.03
N LEU A 232 0.60 -5.25 2.00
CA LEU A 232 0.53 -3.82 1.77
C LEU A 232 1.90 -3.22 2.07
N CYS A 233 2.48 -2.49 1.12
CA CYS A 233 3.70 -1.70 1.31
C CYS A 233 3.50 -0.37 0.59
N ARG A 234 2.96 0.61 1.31
CA ARG A 234 2.45 1.84 0.71
C ARG A 234 3.17 3.05 1.27
N ASN A 235 3.67 3.88 0.36
CA ASN A 235 4.43 5.10 0.70
C ASN A 235 5.70 4.80 1.52
N VAL A 236 6.39 3.71 1.20
CA VAL A 236 7.63 3.26 1.86
C VAL A 236 8.78 3.22 0.86
N THR A 237 8.60 2.60 -0.29
CA THR A 237 9.67 2.43 -1.29
C THR A 237 10.06 3.73 -1.99
N ILE A 238 9.25 4.78 -1.85
CA ILE A 238 9.58 6.15 -2.28
C ILE A 238 10.83 6.71 -1.62
N TYR A 239 11.23 6.16 -0.49
CA TYR A 239 12.43 6.56 0.26
C TYR A 239 13.67 5.72 -0.10
N PHE A 240 13.50 4.68 -0.90
CA PHE A 240 14.56 3.74 -1.27
C PHE A 240 15.15 4.07 -2.65
N PRO A 241 16.44 3.80 -2.89
CA PRO A 241 16.97 3.73 -4.24
C PRO A 241 16.30 2.60 -5.01
N GLU A 242 16.25 2.73 -6.34
CA GLU A 242 15.62 1.72 -7.22
C GLU A 242 16.16 0.30 -6.99
N SER A 243 17.47 0.15 -6.78
CA SER A 243 18.11 -1.14 -6.52
C SER A 243 17.60 -1.81 -5.23
N VAL A 244 17.34 -1.03 -4.17
CA VAL A 244 16.76 -1.53 -2.92
C VAL A 244 15.30 -1.87 -3.14
N THR A 245 14.53 -0.99 -3.80
CA THR A 245 13.13 -1.23 -4.14
C THR A 245 12.94 -2.54 -4.90
N ARG A 246 13.75 -2.81 -5.92
CA ARG A 246 13.70 -4.07 -6.69
C ARG A 246 13.91 -5.31 -5.80
N ARG A 247 14.88 -5.27 -4.88
CA ARG A 247 15.12 -6.37 -3.92
C ARG A 247 13.94 -6.58 -2.99
N VAL A 248 13.37 -5.50 -2.46
CA VAL A 248 12.19 -5.54 -1.59
C VAL A 248 10.99 -6.16 -2.32
N ILE A 249 10.70 -5.73 -3.55
CA ILE A 249 9.58 -6.28 -4.35
C ILE A 249 9.81 -7.76 -4.70
N GLN A 250 11.05 -8.15 -4.99
CA GLN A 250 11.37 -9.56 -5.21
C GLN A 250 11.11 -10.41 -3.96
N ARG A 251 11.46 -9.92 -2.77
CA ARG A 251 11.18 -10.59 -1.51
C ARG A 251 9.70 -10.65 -1.19
N PHE A 252 8.93 -9.59 -1.48
CA PHE A 252 7.46 -9.64 -1.37
C PHE A 252 6.85 -10.69 -2.29
N TYR A 253 7.35 -10.83 -3.52
CA TYR A 253 6.93 -11.91 -4.41
C TYR A 253 7.15 -13.28 -3.77
N GLN A 254 8.30 -13.50 -3.15
CA GLN A 254 8.62 -14.75 -2.45
C GLN A 254 7.79 -14.95 -1.17
N SER A 255 7.44 -13.88 -0.46
CA SER A 255 6.62 -13.90 0.75
C SER A 255 5.15 -14.23 0.48
N LEU A 256 4.63 -13.87 -0.70
CA LEU A 256 3.26 -14.13 -1.09
C LEU A 256 3.03 -15.60 -1.42
N CYS A 257 1.87 -16.14 -1.07
CA CYS A 257 1.41 -17.40 -1.65
C CYS A 257 1.03 -17.21 -3.14
N PRO A 258 0.99 -18.28 -3.96
CA PRO A 258 0.41 -18.22 -5.29
C PRO A 258 -1.02 -17.61 -5.25
N GLY A 259 -1.32 -16.68 -6.14
CA GLY A 259 -2.56 -15.91 -6.14
C GLY A 259 -2.67 -14.84 -5.04
N GLY A 260 -1.60 -14.61 -4.25
CA GLY A 260 -1.55 -13.56 -3.24
C GLY A 260 -1.40 -12.16 -3.86
N TRP A 261 -1.79 -11.13 -3.12
CA TRP A 261 -1.87 -9.76 -3.60
C TRP A 261 -0.82 -8.84 -2.97
N LEU A 262 -0.30 -7.91 -3.77
CA LEU A 262 0.56 -6.82 -3.34
C LEU A 262 -0.10 -5.48 -3.65
N VAL A 263 -0.19 -4.61 -2.65
CA VAL A 263 -0.68 -3.23 -2.75
C VAL A 263 0.44 -2.27 -2.44
N VAL A 264 0.69 -1.33 -3.34
CA VAL A 264 1.72 -0.28 -3.18
C VAL A 264 1.10 1.10 -3.31
N GLY A 265 1.78 2.15 -2.86
CA GLY A 265 1.28 3.52 -2.97
C GLY A 265 1.21 4.01 -4.42
N HIS A 266 0.38 5.02 -4.68
CA HIS A 266 0.15 5.55 -6.03
C HIS A 266 1.42 6.01 -6.77
N SER A 267 2.41 6.51 -6.06
CA SER A 267 3.69 6.98 -6.65
C SER A 267 4.77 5.89 -6.74
N GLU A 268 4.45 4.65 -6.35
CA GLU A 268 5.41 3.54 -6.27
C GLU A 268 5.31 2.58 -7.45
N HIS A 269 4.39 2.83 -8.39
CA HIS A 269 4.24 2.02 -9.60
C HIS A 269 5.41 2.18 -10.56
N SER A 270 5.97 1.06 -11.04
CA SER A 270 7.06 1.03 -12.03
C SER A 270 6.92 -0.19 -12.93
N LEU A 271 6.88 0.01 -14.24
CA LEU A 271 6.72 -1.07 -15.22
C LEU A 271 7.81 -2.14 -15.11
N GLY A 272 9.05 -1.75 -14.80
CA GLY A 272 10.19 -2.68 -14.69
C GLY A 272 10.22 -3.50 -13.39
N THR A 273 9.64 -2.99 -12.32
CA THR A 273 9.78 -3.58 -10.98
C THR A 273 8.76 -4.70 -10.71
N TYR A 274 7.56 -4.62 -11.31
CA TYR A 274 6.45 -5.52 -11.02
C TYR A 274 6.16 -6.54 -12.13
N GLN A 275 7.09 -6.78 -13.05
CA GLN A 275 6.92 -7.65 -14.23
C GLN A 275 6.49 -9.10 -13.92
N ARG A 276 6.85 -9.59 -12.73
CA ARG A 276 6.47 -10.95 -12.29
C ARG A 276 5.05 -11.07 -11.78
N PHE A 277 4.36 -9.95 -11.60
CA PHE A 277 2.98 -9.92 -11.10
C PHE A 277 2.01 -9.71 -12.26
N HIS A 278 0.80 -10.24 -12.12
CA HIS A 278 -0.33 -9.79 -12.90
C HIS A 278 -0.81 -8.44 -12.37
N THR A 279 -0.93 -7.46 -13.27
CA THR A 279 -1.41 -6.12 -12.92
C THR A 279 -2.93 -6.07 -13.09
N HIS A 280 -3.63 -5.64 -12.05
CA HIS A 280 -5.07 -5.46 -12.04
C HIS A 280 -5.40 -3.97 -11.89
N ASN A 281 -6.18 -3.45 -12.82
CA ASN A 281 -6.64 -2.06 -12.81
C ASN A 281 -8.06 -1.99 -12.23
N PHE A 282 -8.22 -1.25 -11.16
CA PHE A 282 -9.50 -0.94 -10.53
C PHE A 282 -9.80 0.55 -10.65
N PRO A 283 -11.04 1.02 -10.45
CA PRO A 283 -11.31 2.44 -10.35
C PRO A 283 -10.43 3.10 -9.28
N ASN A 284 -9.57 4.03 -9.70
CA ASN A 284 -8.62 4.76 -8.84
C ASN A 284 -7.60 3.89 -8.08
N ALA A 285 -7.30 2.66 -8.56
CA ALA A 285 -6.29 1.81 -7.94
C ALA A 285 -5.65 0.85 -8.94
N ILE A 286 -4.37 0.58 -8.77
CA ILE A 286 -3.63 -0.49 -9.44
C ILE A 286 -3.09 -1.41 -8.37
N LEU A 287 -3.38 -2.71 -8.48
CA LEU A 287 -2.92 -3.73 -7.56
C LEU A 287 -2.20 -4.84 -8.35
N TYR A 288 -1.35 -5.57 -7.65
CA TYR A 288 -0.52 -6.62 -8.23
C TYR A 288 -0.87 -7.97 -7.62
N GLN A 289 -0.95 -9.01 -8.45
CA GLN A 289 -1.24 -10.36 -7.99
C GLN A 289 -0.12 -11.32 -8.39
N ARG A 290 0.40 -12.10 -7.46
CA ARG A 290 1.29 -13.21 -7.78
C ARG A 290 0.52 -14.25 -8.59
N PRO A 291 1.01 -14.74 -9.77
CA PRO A 291 0.37 -15.81 -10.51
C PRO A 291 0.08 -17.05 -9.65
N LEU A 292 -0.96 -17.81 -10.00
CA LEU A 292 -1.28 -19.09 -9.33
C LEU A 292 -0.20 -20.14 -9.61
N GLU A 293 0.33 -20.12 -10.83
CA GLU A 293 1.47 -20.93 -11.25
C GLU A 293 2.64 -20.00 -11.58
N ASP A 294 3.83 -20.32 -11.11
CA ASP A 294 5.04 -19.60 -11.52
C ASP A 294 5.29 -19.97 -12.99
N THR A 295 4.73 -19.19 -13.92
CA THR A 295 5.14 -19.27 -15.32
C THR A 295 6.64 -18.97 -15.36
N PRO A 296 7.50 -19.85 -15.90
CA PRO A 296 8.94 -19.57 -16.02
C PRO A 296 9.06 -18.18 -16.66
N ALA A 297 9.85 -17.31 -16.03
CA ALA A 297 10.07 -15.94 -16.53
C ALA A 297 10.32 -16.07 -18.03
N ALA A 298 9.48 -15.36 -18.82
CA ALA A 298 9.62 -15.38 -20.27
C ALA A 298 11.09 -15.07 -20.56
N GLN A 299 11.81 -16.11 -20.99
CA GLN A 299 13.17 -15.93 -21.49
C GLN A 299 13.11 -14.74 -22.41
N GLU A 300 14.01 -13.78 -22.21
CA GLU A 300 14.16 -12.61 -23.06
C GLU A 300 13.88 -13.04 -24.49
N ARG A 301 12.79 -12.55 -25.08
CA ARG A 301 12.56 -12.77 -26.50
C ARG A 301 13.80 -12.25 -27.18
N PRO A 302 14.55 -13.08 -27.92
CA PRO A 302 15.69 -12.59 -28.67
C PRO A 302 15.17 -11.44 -29.54
N ALA A 303 15.88 -10.34 -29.53
CA ALA A 303 15.55 -9.19 -30.36
C ALA A 303 15.25 -9.69 -31.78
N PRO A 304 14.19 -9.20 -32.44
CA PRO A 304 13.89 -9.59 -33.81
C PRO A 304 15.18 -9.42 -34.64
N PRO A 305 15.55 -10.42 -35.47
CA PRO A 305 16.74 -10.31 -36.30
C PRO A 305 16.65 -8.99 -37.07
N GLU A 306 17.70 -8.20 -36.97
CA GLU A 306 17.86 -6.93 -37.67
C GLU A 306 17.55 -7.17 -39.17
N ALA A 307 16.43 -6.58 -39.62
CA ALA A 307 15.98 -6.73 -41.02
C ALA A 307 17.13 -6.34 -41.93
N ALA A 308 17.62 -7.29 -42.70
CA ALA A 308 18.70 -7.12 -43.64
C ALA A 308 18.47 -5.83 -44.48
N ARG A 309 19.37 -4.86 -44.33
CA ARG A 309 19.42 -3.68 -45.13
C ARG A 309 19.61 -4.10 -46.58
N LEU A 310 18.58 -3.93 -47.43
CA LEU A 310 18.69 -3.99 -48.87
C LEU A 310 19.64 -2.89 -49.34
N PRO A 311 20.54 -3.16 -50.31
CA PRO A 311 21.51 -2.18 -50.80
C PRO A 311 20.80 -1.07 -51.53
N ALA A 312 21.17 0.17 -51.21
CA ALA A 312 20.70 1.38 -51.88
C ALA A 312 21.09 1.36 -53.39
N ARG A 313 20.11 1.42 -54.27
CA ARG A 313 20.34 1.73 -55.69
C ARG A 313 20.69 3.22 -55.85
N SER A 314 21.88 3.45 -56.36
CA SER A 314 22.35 4.74 -56.86
C SER A 314 21.54 5.18 -58.10
N GLY A 315 21.02 6.38 -58.10
CA GLY A 315 20.35 7.01 -59.25
C GLY A 315 20.23 8.51 -59.07
N ALA A 316 21.19 9.19 -59.66
CA ALA A 316 21.29 10.55 -60.17
C ALA A 316 20.14 11.55 -59.95
N GLY A 317 20.53 12.65 -59.30
CA GLY A 317 20.44 14.05 -59.64
C GLY A 317 19.11 14.66 -60.09
N LEU A 318 18.72 15.68 -59.35
CA LEU A 318 18.34 17.02 -59.77
C LEU A 318 17.89 17.88 -58.63
N SER A 319 18.62 18.91 -58.29
CA SER A 319 18.24 20.08 -57.47
C SER A 319 17.92 21.24 -58.39
N PRO A 320 17.53 22.42 -57.91
CA PRO A 320 16.61 22.90 -56.89
C PRO A 320 15.65 24.01 -57.39
N LYS A 321 14.72 24.46 -56.58
CA LYS A 321 14.41 25.90 -56.31
C LYS A 321 13.05 26.08 -55.64
N ALA A 322 13.14 26.64 -54.43
CA ALA A 322 12.57 27.92 -54.00
C ALA A 322 11.03 28.02 -53.86
N ALA A 323 10.55 28.27 -52.68
CA ALA A 323 10.07 29.52 -52.15
C ALA A 323 9.06 29.31 -51.04
N ALA A 324 9.24 30.11 -50.04
CA ALA A 324 8.43 30.38 -48.88
C ALA A 324 6.92 30.53 -49.15
N ASP A 325 6.07 30.12 -48.24
CA ASP A 325 5.14 31.10 -47.68
C ASP A 325 4.55 30.59 -46.35
N ASN A 326 4.40 31.55 -45.44
CA ASN A 326 3.79 31.52 -44.14
C ASN A 326 2.27 31.47 -44.25
N SER A 327 1.58 30.66 -43.47
CA SER A 327 0.34 31.16 -42.87
C SER A 327 -0.02 30.40 -41.61
N LYS A 328 -0.10 31.15 -40.54
CA LYS A 328 -0.65 30.83 -39.22
C LYS A 328 -2.09 30.34 -39.33
N MET A 329 -2.42 29.30 -38.65
CA MET A 329 -3.80 28.95 -38.36
C MET A 329 -3.96 28.79 -36.85
N GLU A 330 -4.47 29.88 -36.24
CA GLU A 330 -4.94 29.92 -34.88
C GLU A 330 -6.25 29.13 -34.78
N VAL A 331 -6.26 28.11 -33.92
CA VAL A 331 -7.51 27.44 -33.52
C VAL A 331 -8.01 28.08 -32.23
N ARG A 332 -9.10 28.81 -32.37
CA ARG A 332 -9.88 29.45 -31.31
C ARG A 332 -10.67 28.39 -30.55
N VAL A 333 -10.38 28.20 -29.26
CA VAL A 333 -11.21 27.41 -28.34
C VAL A 333 -12.28 28.31 -27.73
N GLU A 334 -13.52 28.09 -28.10
CA GLU A 334 -14.69 28.71 -27.47
C GLU A 334 -15.00 28.01 -26.09
N GLN A 335 -14.89 28.81 -25.05
CA GLN A 335 -15.39 28.45 -23.70
C GLN A 335 -16.91 28.67 -23.67
N ARG A 336 -17.70 27.62 -23.47
CA ARG A 336 -19.11 27.72 -23.06
C ARG A 336 -19.23 27.60 -21.56
N LYS A 337 -19.77 28.65 -20.92
CA LYS A 337 -20.22 28.70 -19.54
C LYS A 337 -21.53 27.90 -19.38
N PRO A 338 -21.77 27.25 -18.24
CA PRO A 338 -23.06 26.66 -17.94
C PRO A 338 -24.00 27.70 -17.29
N ASP A 339 -25.23 27.73 -17.77
CA ASP A 339 -26.36 28.52 -17.18
C ASP A 339 -27.03 27.73 -16.04
N PRO A 340 -27.59 28.44 -15.05
CA PRO A 340 -28.20 27.86 -13.88
C PRO A 340 -29.72 27.74 -14.02
N ILE A 341 -30.30 26.58 -13.73
CA ILE A 341 -31.74 26.45 -13.53
C ILE A 341 -32.05 25.90 -12.14
N SER A 342 -32.76 26.74 -11.43
CA SER A 342 -33.26 26.59 -10.09
C SER A 342 -34.51 25.72 -9.96
N ARG A 343 -34.59 25.04 -8.81
CA ARG A 343 -35.77 24.77 -7.96
C ARG A 343 -37.14 24.50 -8.62
N ARG A 344 -37.72 23.34 -8.26
CA ARG A 344 -39.02 23.34 -7.51
C ARG A 344 -39.35 21.96 -6.92
N TYR A 345 -39.58 21.96 -5.63
CA TYR A 345 -40.29 20.92 -4.84
C TYR A 345 -41.73 20.74 -5.31
N ARG A 346 -42.22 19.47 -5.38
CA ARG A 346 -43.58 19.15 -4.92
C ARG A 346 -43.71 17.71 -4.47
N ARG A 347 -44.27 17.58 -3.28
CA ARG A 347 -44.76 16.32 -2.68
C ARG A 347 -45.96 15.79 -3.49
N GLY A 348 -46.08 14.44 -3.54
CA GLY A 348 -47.31 13.77 -3.94
C GLY A 348 -47.21 12.29 -3.54
N ARG A 349 -47.92 11.95 -2.47
CA ARG A 349 -48.29 10.55 -2.13
C ARG A 349 -49.27 10.04 -3.16
N THR A 350 -49.09 8.80 -3.65
CA THR A 350 -50.23 7.90 -3.88
C THR A 350 -49.72 6.45 -4.02
N THR A 351 -50.35 5.60 -3.27
CA THR A 351 -50.31 4.12 -3.29
C THR A 351 -50.83 3.58 -4.61
N GLY A 352 -50.08 2.64 -5.19
CA GLY A 352 -50.57 1.84 -6.33
C GLY A 352 -49.80 0.53 -6.38
N LEU A 353 -50.44 -0.55 -5.91
CA LEU A 353 -50.01 -1.92 -6.12
C LEU A 353 -50.02 -2.20 -7.62
N LEU A 354 -48.84 -2.50 -8.19
CA LEU A 354 -48.72 -3.13 -9.51
C LEU A 354 -48.15 -4.52 -9.32
N VAL A 355 -49.04 -5.51 -9.52
CA VAL A 355 -48.71 -6.92 -9.64
C VAL A 355 -47.97 -7.10 -10.96
N LEU A 356 -46.72 -7.51 -10.92
CA LEU A 356 -45.96 -7.96 -12.08
C LEU A 356 -45.99 -9.49 -12.14
N PRO A 357 -46.08 -10.08 -13.35
CA PRO A 357 -46.24 -11.53 -13.53
C PRO A 357 -44.96 -12.28 -13.20
N SER A 358 -45.14 -13.41 -12.53
CA SER A 358 -44.11 -14.42 -12.21
C SER A 358 -43.39 -14.89 -13.49
N LEU A 359 -42.11 -14.46 -13.62
CA LEU A 359 -41.18 -15.09 -14.55
C LEU A 359 -40.58 -16.34 -13.87
N ALA A 360 -40.82 -17.49 -14.43
CA ALA A 360 -40.28 -18.76 -14.00
C ALA A 360 -38.73 -18.68 -13.96
N VAL A 361 -38.18 -18.81 -12.77
CA VAL A 361 -36.73 -18.95 -12.54
C VAL A 361 -36.35 -20.33 -13.05
N LYS A 362 -35.66 -20.39 -14.19
CA LYS A 362 -34.95 -21.60 -14.61
C LYS A 362 -33.85 -21.85 -13.56
N SER A 363 -33.91 -23.05 -12.97
CA SER A 363 -32.85 -23.56 -12.07
C SER A 363 -31.52 -23.59 -12.83
N VAL A 364 -30.59 -22.73 -12.43
CA VAL A 364 -29.20 -22.77 -12.88
C VAL A 364 -28.53 -23.93 -12.12
N PRO A 365 -27.82 -24.86 -12.81
CA PRO A 365 -27.09 -25.93 -12.13
C PRO A 365 -26.05 -25.37 -11.17
N ALA A 366 -25.86 -26.03 -10.02
CA ALA A 366 -24.87 -25.67 -9.00
C ALA A 366 -23.48 -25.57 -9.66
N SER A 367 -22.98 -24.35 -9.78
CA SER A 367 -21.66 -24.09 -10.35
C SER A 367 -20.57 -24.48 -9.34
N GLN A 368 -19.55 -25.17 -9.83
CA GLN A 368 -18.33 -25.45 -9.03
C GLN A 368 -17.68 -24.14 -8.56
N PRO A 369 -16.96 -24.11 -7.41
CA PRO A 369 -16.40 -22.87 -6.86
C PRO A 369 -15.46 -22.10 -7.83
N ALA A 370 -14.79 -22.80 -8.74
CA ALA A 370 -13.97 -22.20 -9.79
C ALA A 370 -14.80 -21.31 -10.75
N ASN A 371 -16.00 -21.73 -11.11
CA ASN A 371 -16.84 -21.01 -12.07
C ASN A 371 -17.41 -19.69 -11.50
N ALA A 372 -17.76 -19.64 -10.21
CA ALA A 372 -18.27 -18.41 -9.59
C ALA A 372 -17.20 -17.33 -9.48
N ILE A 373 -15.95 -17.72 -9.24
CA ILE A 373 -14.80 -16.80 -9.19
C ILE A 373 -14.46 -16.27 -10.59
N GLU A 374 -14.42 -17.16 -11.60
CA GLU A 374 -14.15 -16.77 -12.98
C GLU A 374 -15.26 -15.86 -13.54
N GLU A 375 -16.52 -16.15 -13.22
CA GLU A 375 -17.66 -15.32 -13.63
C GLU A 375 -17.63 -13.95 -12.94
N ALA A 376 -17.30 -13.88 -11.65
CA ALA A 376 -17.11 -12.63 -10.95
C ALA A 376 -15.93 -11.82 -11.52
N GLN A 377 -14.83 -12.47 -11.85
CA GLN A 377 -13.68 -11.83 -12.51
C GLN A 377 -14.05 -11.29 -13.91
N SER A 378 -14.83 -12.02 -14.68
CA SER A 378 -15.34 -11.58 -15.99
C SER A 378 -16.27 -10.37 -15.87
N LEU A 379 -17.18 -10.39 -14.89
CA LEU A 379 -18.05 -9.24 -14.59
C LEU A 379 -17.24 -8.01 -14.16
N LEU A 380 -16.16 -8.21 -13.42
CA LEU A 380 -15.24 -7.14 -13.02
C LEU A 380 -14.49 -6.55 -14.21
N ALA A 381 -13.96 -7.41 -15.09
CA ALA A 381 -13.26 -6.99 -16.30
C ALA A 381 -14.17 -6.20 -17.26
N SER A 382 -15.48 -6.45 -17.22
CA SER A 382 -16.49 -5.73 -17.99
C SER A 382 -17.12 -4.51 -17.29
N GLY A 383 -16.62 -4.14 -16.10
CA GLY A 383 -17.06 -2.95 -15.37
C GLY A 383 -18.33 -3.14 -14.52
N HIS A 384 -18.84 -4.37 -14.36
CA HIS A 384 -20.06 -4.68 -13.63
C HIS A 384 -19.80 -5.08 -12.15
N ALA A 385 -19.18 -4.18 -11.42
CA ALA A 385 -18.71 -4.40 -10.06
C ALA A 385 -19.79 -4.83 -9.05
N ASP A 386 -20.96 -4.21 -9.12
CA ASP A 386 -22.08 -4.52 -8.21
C ASP A 386 -22.63 -5.93 -8.48
N GLN A 387 -22.70 -6.35 -9.74
CA GLN A 387 -23.14 -7.69 -10.11
C GLN A 387 -22.15 -8.76 -9.67
N ALA A 388 -20.85 -8.51 -9.79
CA ALA A 388 -19.81 -9.41 -9.28
C ALA A 388 -19.89 -9.58 -7.77
N ARG A 389 -20.10 -8.48 -7.03
CA ARG A 389 -20.28 -8.51 -5.57
C ARG A 389 -21.52 -9.31 -5.16
N ASP A 390 -22.65 -9.08 -5.84
CA ASP A 390 -23.90 -9.77 -5.53
C ASP A 390 -23.86 -11.26 -5.94
N LEU A 391 -23.11 -11.61 -6.98
CA LEU A 391 -22.82 -12.99 -7.35
C LEU A 391 -22.01 -13.69 -6.24
N LEU A 392 -20.94 -13.08 -5.80
CA LEU A 392 -20.08 -13.63 -4.74
C LEU A 392 -20.82 -13.75 -3.40
N LYS A 393 -21.64 -12.77 -3.03
CA LYS A 393 -22.49 -12.85 -1.82
C LYS A 393 -23.48 -13.99 -1.91
N ARG A 394 -24.24 -14.09 -3.00
CA ARG A 394 -25.21 -15.18 -3.21
C ARG A 394 -24.53 -16.54 -3.18
N TRP A 395 -23.34 -16.66 -3.78
CA TRP A 395 -22.59 -17.90 -3.73
C TRP A 395 -22.16 -18.28 -2.31
N ILE A 396 -21.68 -17.32 -1.53
CA ILE A 396 -21.33 -17.52 -0.10
C ILE A 396 -22.54 -17.95 0.71
N ASP A 397 -23.70 -17.30 0.50
CA ASP A 397 -24.94 -17.59 1.24
C ASP A 397 -25.52 -18.97 0.87
N GLN A 398 -25.36 -19.43 -0.37
CA GLN A 398 -25.88 -20.72 -0.86
C GLN A 398 -24.99 -21.92 -0.50
N HIS A 399 -23.74 -21.70 -0.12
CA HIS A 399 -22.79 -22.77 0.20
C HIS A 399 -22.22 -22.63 1.63
N PRO A 400 -23.06 -22.52 2.67
CA PRO A 400 -22.60 -22.34 4.05
C PRO A 400 -21.82 -23.54 4.58
N ASP A 401 -22.01 -24.74 4.02
CA ASP A 401 -21.54 -26.03 4.56
C ASP A 401 -20.55 -26.84 3.72
N ASP A 402 -20.05 -26.34 2.59
CA ASP A 402 -19.10 -27.10 1.74
C ASP A 402 -17.71 -27.34 2.40
N GLY A 403 -17.58 -27.09 3.67
CA GLY A 403 -16.38 -27.36 4.50
C GLY A 403 -16.48 -28.62 5.38
N LYS A 404 -17.48 -29.47 5.19
CA LYS A 404 -17.67 -30.72 5.97
C LYS A 404 -17.60 -31.97 5.09
N ALA A 405 -16.66 -32.08 4.19
CA ALA A 405 -16.34 -33.34 3.52
C ALA A 405 -14.81 -33.52 3.49
#